data_2b9004ba3348ff881a9b912fcfd6a655
#
_entry.id   2b9004ba3348ff881a9b912fcfd6a655
#
_cell.length_a   1.000
_cell.length_b   1.000
_cell.length_c   1.000
_cell.angle_alpha   90.00
_cell.angle_beta   90.00
_cell.angle_gamma   90.00
#
_symmetry.space_group_name_H-M   'P 1'
#
loop_
_entity.id
_entity.type
_entity.pdbx_description
1 polymer ?
#
loop_
_entity_poly.entity_id
_entity_poly.type
_entity_poly.pdbx_seq_one_letter_code
_entity_poly.pdbx_strand_id
1 'polypeptide(L)'
;MPELPEVESLVAFLREHAVGRVVARVETPGIHVLKTYDPPPSALQGLAVTGVCRHGKFLDLDATGLHLVVHLARAGWLRWRADLPPAAPKMGKGPLGMRVHLADVTGGPMAGFDLTEAGTQKRLAVYIVRDPHDVPGIARLGIDPLAPEFTVDVLAGLLAGNRSQVKGVLTDQTCIAGLGNAYSDEVLWEVGLSPFKPAGNLTASDVARLYLAIDEVLRGAVARAEGLAAKDLKAEKKSGLRVHARTGLPCPRCGDTVREVSFAAKSLQYCPTCQTDGKPLADRRLSRLLK
;
A
#
# COMPACT_ATOMS: atom_id res chain seq x y z
N MET A 1 2.83 1.18 6.66
CA MET A 1 1.77 0.52 5.89
C MET A 1 2.26 0.33 4.47
N PRO A 2 2.11 -0.84 3.87
CA PRO A 2 2.31 -0.99 2.44
C PRO A 2 1.34 -0.09 1.67
N GLU A 3 1.86 0.58 0.64
CA GLU A 3 1.10 1.40 -0.29
C GLU A 3 1.30 0.84 -1.70
N LEU A 4 0.82 1.52 -2.73
CA LEU A 4 0.86 1.03 -4.10
C LEU A 4 2.22 0.44 -4.53
N PRO A 5 3.37 1.12 -4.35
CA PRO A 5 4.64 0.57 -4.83
C PRO A 5 5.02 -0.76 -4.16
N GLU A 6 4.85 -0.89 -2.84
CA GLU A 6 5.17 -2.14 -2.15
C GLU A 6 4.22 -3.28 -2.54
N VAL A 7 2.93 -2.97 -2.78
CA VAL A 7 1.97 -4.00 -3.22
C VAL A 7 2.27 -4.43 -4.65
N GLU A 8 2.63 -3.49 -5.55
CA GLU A 8 3.03 -3.81 -6.92
C GLU A 8 4.27 -4.72 -6.95
N SER A 9 5.27 -4.42 -6.12
CA SER A 9 6.47 -5.26 -6.02
C SER A 9 6.17 -6.65 -5.45
N LEU A 10 5.24 -6.75 -4.49
CA LEU A 10 4.77 -8.05 -3.99
C LEU A 10 4.02 -8.84 -5.07
N VAL A 11 3.22 -8.16 -5.90
CA VAL A 11 2.53 -8.76 -7.04
C VAL A 11 3.53 -9.30 -8.06
N ALA A 12 4.53 -8.50 -8.45
CA ALA A 12 5.59 -8.93 -9.37
C ALA A 12 6.33 -10.15 -8.82
N PHE A 13 6.72 -10.11 -7.54
CA PHE A 13 7.36 -11.24 -6.86
C PHE A 13 6.48 -12.50 -6.87
N LEU A 14 5.20 -12.38 -6.57
CA LEU A 14 4.28 -13.53 -6.56
C LEU A 14 3.96 -14.05 -7.97
N ARG A 15 3.95 -13.19 -8.98
CA ARG A 15 3.82 -13.63 -10.39
C ARG A 15 4.95 -14.59 -10.75
N GLU A 16 6.18 -14.28 -10.36
CA GLU A 16 7.35 -15.12 -10.64
C GLU A 16 7.35 -16.41 -9.82
N HIS A 17 6.90 -16.38 -8.56
CA HIS A 17 7.11 -17.50 -7.63
C HIS A 17 5.86 -18.35 -7.38
N ALA A 18 4.65 -17.81 -7.56
CA ALA A 18 3.40 -18.50 -7.22
C ALA A 18 2.59 -18.93 -8.45
N VAL A 19 2.63 -18.20 -9.57
CA VAL A 19 1.86 -18.58 -10.77
C VAL A 19 2.36 -19.90 -11.32
N GLY A 20 1.41 -20.76 -11.71
CA GLY A 20 1.67 -22.14 -12.17
C GLY A 20 1.77 -23.18 -11.03
N ARG A 21 1.85 -22.74 -9.77
CA ARG A 21 1.78 -23.67 -8.62
C ARG A 21 0.33 -23.95 -8.24
N VAL A 22 0.11 -25.08 -7.54
CA VAL A 22 -1.20 -25.49 -7.04
C VAL A 22 -1.31 -25.16 -5.55
N VAL A 23 -2.43 -24.61 -5.12
CA VAL A 23 -2.70 -24.40 -3.69
C VAL A 23 -2.91 -25.74 -3.03
N ALA A 24 -1.92 -26.21 -2.29
CA ALA A 24 -1.97 -27.50 -1.62
C ALA A 24 -2.79 -27.45 -0.32
N ARG A 25 -2.64 -26.37 0.43
CA ARG A 25 -3.33 -26.20 1.73
C ARG A 25 -3.36 -24.72 2.12
N VAL A 26 -4.45 -24.31 2.77
CA VAL A 26 -4.58 -23.00 3.42
C VAL A 26 -4.86 -23.19 4.90
N GLU A 27 -4.07 -22.53 5.74
CA GLU A 27 -4.20 -22.56 7.19
C GLU A 27 -4.46 -21.14 7.71
N THR A 28 -5.46 -21.00 8.58
CA THR A 28 -5.88 -19.69 9.12
C THR A 28 -5.80 -19.70 10.65
N PRO A 29 -4.57 -19.72 11.23
CA PRO A 29 -4.41 -19.72 12.69
C PRO A 29 -4.96 -18.45 13.34
N GLY A 30 -5.00 -17.33 12.61
CA GLY A 30 -5.62 -16.06 13.03
C GLY A 30 -6.95 -15.84 12.35
N ILE A 31 -8.03 -16.52 12.75
CA ILE A 31 -9.35 -16.45 12.08
C ILE A 31 -9.88 -15.02 11.89
N HIS A 32 -9.47 -14.08 12.74
CA HIS A 32 -9.86 -12.66 12.67
C HIS A 32 -9.44 -11.96 11.37
N VAL A 33 -8.44 -12.50 10.63
CA VAL A 33 -8.02 -11.93 9.35
C VAL A 33 -9.02 -12.21 8.23
N LEU A 34 -9.77 -13.32 8.31
CA LEU A 34 -10.75 -13.71 7.30
C LEU A 34 -12.00 -12.83 7.40
N LYS A 35 -12.43 -12.28 6.25
CA LYS A 35 -13.57 -11.36 6.15
C LYS A 35 -14.74 -11.94 5.37
N THR A 36 -14.56 -13.10 4.75
CA THR A 36 -15.58 -13.86 4.04
C THR A 36 -15.69 -15.26 4.63
N TYR A 37 -16.86 -15.87 4.56
CA TYR A 37 -17.13 -17.23 5.06
C TYR A 37 -17.42 -18.22 3.93
N ASP A 38 -17.97 -17.71 2.84
CA ASP A 38 -18.25 -18.46 1.62
C ASP A 38 -17.70 -17.67 0.43
N PRO A 39 -16.82 -18.28 -0.36
CA PRO A 39 -16.20 -19.59 -0.22
C PRO A 39 -15.24 -19.70 0.99
N PRO A 40 -15.13 -20.89 1.62
CA PRO A 40 -14.18 -21.09 2.72
C PRO A 40 -12.73 -21.20 2.20
N PRO A 41 -11.71 -21.01 3.06
CA PRO A 41 -10.28 -21.14 2.65
C PRO A 41 -9.93 -22.49 2.01
N SER A 42 -10.61 -23.55 2.40
CA SER A 42 -10.42 -24.90 1.82
C SER A 42 -10.86 -25.00 0.34
N ALA A 43 -11.71 -24.09 -0.13
CA ALA A 43 -12.14 -24.06 -1.53
C ALA A 43 -11.00 -23.73 -2.50
N LEU A 44 -9.93 -23.10 -2.03
CA LEU A 44 -8.72 -22.83 -2.82
C LEU A 44 -7.87 -24.09 -3.05
N GLN A 45 -8.03 -25.14 -2.25
CA GLN A 45 -7.19 -26.33 -2.33
C GLN A 45 -7.41 -27.09 -3.64
N GLY A 46 -6.30 -27.47 -4.26
CA GLY A 46 -6.30 -28.15 -5.56
C GLY A 46 -6.39 -27.20 -6.77
N LEU A 47 -6.62 -25.89 -6.56
CA LEU A 47 -6.67 -24.93 -7.64
C LEU A 47 -5.28 -24.43 -8.01
N ALA A 48 -5.03 -24.27 -9.31
CA ALA A 48 -3.80 -23.67 -9.81
C ALA A 48 -3.85 -22.15 -9.69
N VAL A 49 -2.76 -21.53 -9.26
CA VAL A 49 -2.60 -20.07 -9.30
C VAL A 49 -2.39 -19.65 -10.77
N THR A 50 -3.34 -18.93 -11.31
CA THR A 50 -3.37 -18.49 -12.71
C THR A 50 -2.92 -17.06 -12.89
N GLY A 51 -3.02 -16.24 -11.85
CA GLY A 51 -2.63 -14.85 -11.92
C GLY A 51 -2.41 -14.19 -10.57
N VAL A 52 -1.71 -13.07 -10.59
CA VAL A 52 -1.59 -12.17 -9.44
C VAL A 52 -1.69 -10.74 -9.93
N CYS A 53 -2.54 -9.92 -9.33
CA CYS A 53 -2.70 -8.52 -9.67
C CYS A 53 -2.89 -7.63 -8.44
N ARG A 54 -2.96 -6.32 -8.66
CA ARG A 54 -3.14 -5.31 -7.63
C ARG A 54 -4.41 -4.51 -7.89
N HIS A 55 -5.18 -4.27 -6.84
CA HIS A 55 -6.27 -3.30 -6.80
C HIS A 55 -5.95 -2.26 -5.72
N GLY A 56 -5.42 -1.10 -6.10
CA GLY A 56 -4.96 -0.08 -5.15
C GLY A 56 -3.94 -0.64 -4.15
N LYS A 57 -4.34 -0.84 -2.89
CA LYS A 57 -3.50 -1.44 -1.82
C LYS A 57 -3.85 -2.90 -1.52
N PHE A 58 -4.69 -3.51 -2.34
CA PHE A 58 -5.03 -4.92 -2.24
C PHE A 58 -4.17 -5.74 -3.20
N LEU A 59 -3.69 -6.87 -2.71
CA LEU A 59 -3.08 -7.94 -3.49
C LEU A 59 -4.16 -8.95 -3.79
N ASP A 60 -4.27 -9.39 -5.03
CA ASP A 60 -5.22 -10.37 -5.51
C ASP A 60 -4.47 -11.53 -6.18
N LEU A 61 -4.66 -12.74 -5.67
CA LEU A 61 -4.13 -13.97 -6.23
C LEU A 61 -5.31 -14.76 -6.79
N ASP A 62 -5.35 -14.89 -8.11
CA ASP A 62 -6.33 -15.71 -8.82
C ASP A 62 -5.91 -17.18 -8.81
N ALA A 63 -6.78 -18.03 -8.27
CA ALA A 63 -6.66 -19.47 -8.28
C ALA A 63 -7.82 -20.05 -9.11
N THR A 64 -7.67 -20.02 -10.42
CA THR A 64 -8.63 -20.59 -11.40
C THR A 64 -10.06 -20.05 -11.18
N GLY A 65 -10.18 -18.71 -11.08
CA GLY A 65 -11.45 -17.99 -10.90
C GLY A 65 -11.94 -17.92 -9.45
N LEU A 66 -11.15 -18.37 -8.49
CA LEU A 66 -11.36 -18.07 -7.07
C LEU A 66 -10.22 -17.20 -6.56
N HIS A 67 -10.53 -16.05 -6.02
CA HIS A 67 -9.58 -15.02 -5.67
C HIS A 67 -9.27 -15.00 -4.17
N LEU A 68 -7.98 -15.03 -3.84
CA LEU A 68 -7.48 -14.71 -2.50
C LEU A 68 -7.04 -13.23 -2.49
N VAL A 69 -7.91 -12.38 -1.97
CA VAL A 69 -7.67 -10.93 -1.91
C VAL A 69 -7.15 -10.54 -0.52
N VAL A 70 -6.04 -9.82 -0.47
CA VAL A 70 -5.35 -9.47 0.77
C VAL A 70 -5.14 -7.96 0.89
N HIS A 71 -5.58 -7.36 2.00
CA HIS A 71 -5.22 -6.01 2.40
C HIS A 71 -4.30 -6.05 3.61
N LEU A 72 -3.04 -5.70 3.43
CA LEU A 72 -1.99 -5.82 4.46
C LEU A 72 -2.14 -4.82 5.63
N ALA A 73 -2.97 -3.79 5.48
CA ALA A 73 -3.20 -2.74 6.47
C ALA A 73 -1.89 -2.09 6.97
N ARG A 74 -1.82 -1.69 8.28
CA ARG A 74 -0.66 -0.94 8.81
C ARG A 74 0.53 -1.83 9.16
N ALA A 75 0.27 -3.01 9.71
CA ALA A 75 1.27 -3.88 10.32
C ALA A 75 1.38 -5.26 9.64
N GLY A 76 0.50 -5.53 8.68
CA GLY A 76 0.51 -6.76 7.92
C GLY A 76 1.69 -6.84 6.95
N TRP A 77 2.13 -8.06 6.70
CA TRP A 77 3.18 -8.34 5.73
C TRP A 77 3.06 -9.75 5.16
N LEU A 78 3.50 -9.90 3.91
CA LEU A 78 3.65 -11.19 3.24
C LEU A 78 5.12 -11.65 3.40
N ARG A 79 5.30 -12.90 3.82
CA ARG A 79 6.61 -13.54 3.95
C ARG A 79 6.64 -14.80 3.09
N TRP A 80 7.38 -14.76 2.02
CA TRP A 80 7.62 -15.93 1.19
C TRP A 80 8.53 -16.94 1.90
N ARG A 81 8.28 -18.23 1.66
CA ARG A 81 9.10 -19.35 2.12
C ARG A 81 9.27 -20.32 0.98
N ALA A 82 10.52 -20.55 0.58
CA ALA A 82 10.87 -21.52 -0.45
C ALA A 82 10.65 -22.97 0.03
N ASP A 83 10.69 -23.17 1.36
CA ASP A 83 10.39 -24.44 2.02
C ASP A 83 9.49 -24.17 3.24
N LEU A 84 8.29 -24.70 3.20
CA LEU A 84 7.29 -24.56 4.28
C LEU A 84 7.31 -25.79 5.16
N PRO A 85 7.37 -25.63 6.50
CA PRO A 85 7.31 -26.75 7.40
C PRO A 85 5.96 -27.49 7.26
N PRO A 86 5.96 -28.84 7.23
CA PRO A 86 4.74 -29.62 7.11
C PRO A 86 3.82 -29.52 8.33
N ALA A 87 4.39 -29.15 9.49
CA ALA A 87 3.64 -29.00 10.74
C ALA A 87 2.69 -27.81 10.70
N ALA A 88 1.45 -28.04 11.12
CA ALA A 88 0.44 -27.00 11.22
C ALA A 88 0.87 -25.91 12.24
N PRO A 89 0.64 -24.63 11.95
CA PRO A 89 0.94 -23.55 12.89
C PRO A 89 0.02 -23.62 14.11
N LYS A 90 0.53 -23.16 15.25
CA LYS A 90 -0.28 -23.07 16.49
C LYS A 90 -1.40 -22.04 16.33
N MET A 91 -2.63 -22.45 16.61
CA MET A 91 -3.82 -21.60 16.53
C MET A 91 -3.78 -20.48 17.56
N GLY A 92 -4.24 -19.29 17.16
CA GLY A 92 -4.53 -18.15 18.04
C GLY A 92 -3.31 -17.49 18.69
N LYS A 93 -2.08 -17.95 18.42
CA LYS A 93 -0.86 -17.42 19.03
C LYS A 93 0.09 -16.84 17.97
N GLY A 94 0.65 -15.66 18.27
CA GLY A 94 1.68 -15.03 17.43
C GLY A 94 1.12 -14.15 16.31
N PRO A 95 2.01 -13.69 15.41
CA PRO A 95 1.67 -12.75 14.35
C PRO A 95 1.09 -13.40 13.10
N LEU A 96 1.08 -14.73 12.99
CA LEU A 96 0.63 -15.44 11.79
C LEU A 96 -0.90 -15.42 11.68
N GLY A 97 -1.39 -14.76 10.63
CA GLY A 97 -2.82 -14.69 10.30
C GLY A 97 -3.28 -15.83 9.38
N MET A 98 -2.51 -16.05 8.30
CA MET A 98 -2.80 -17.09 7.32
C MET A 98 -1.49 -17.65 6.74
N ARG A 99 -1.49 -18.92 6.38
CA ARG A 99 -0.43 -19.60 5.63
C ARG A 99 -1.01 -20.26 4.40
N VAL A 100 -0.39 -20.05 3.25
CA VAL A 100 -0.75 -20.67 1.97
C VAL A 100 0.40 -21.57 1.53
N HIS A 101 0.13 -22.86 1.36
CA HIS A 101 1.07 -23.83 0.84
C HIS A 101 0.85 -23.99 -0.67
N LEU A 102 1.92 -23.89 -1.43
CA LEU A 102 1.92 -23.98 -2.88
C LEU A 102 2.80 -25.16 -3.34
N ALA A 103 2.17 -26.17 -3.90
CA ALA A 103 2.86 -27.33 -4.45
C ALA A 103 3.38 -26.99 -5.85
N ASP A 104 4.57 -27.45 -6.15
CA ASP A 104 5.11 -27.44 -7.49
C ASP A 104 4.54 -28.65 -8.27
N VAL A 105 3.98 -28.41 -9.45
CA VAL A 105 3.42 -29.49 -10.31
C VAL A 105 4.48 -30.45 -10.83
N THR A 106 5.77 -30.04 -10.79
CA THR A 106 6.91 -30.87 -11.21
C THR A 106 7.51 -31.69 -10.07
N GLY A 107 6.92 -31.68 -8.86
CA GLY A 107 7.39 -32.42 -7.71
C GLY A 107 8.51 -31.74 -6.90
N GLY A 108 8.69 -30.44 -7.10
CA GLY A 108 9.61 -29.61 -6.31
C GLY A 108 9.17 -29.41 -4.85
N PRO A 109 9.96 -28.69 -4.04
CA PRO A 109 9.67 -28.46 -2.63
C PRO A 109 8.37 -27.65 -2.45
N MET A 110 7.68 -27.93 -1.33
CA MET A 110 6.49 -27.16 -0.93
C MET A 110 6.89 -25.75 -0.54
N ALA A 111 6.60 -24.80 -1.41
CA ALA A 111 6.80 -23.38 -1.14
C ALA A 111 5.49 -22.73 -0.65
N GLY A 112 5.53 -21.43 -0.43
CA GLY A 112 4.33 -20.64 -0.14
C GLY A 112 4.62 -19.39 0.64
N PHE A 113 3.59 -18.84 1.28
CA PHE A 113 3.75 -17.59 2.03
C PHE A 113 2.93 -17.54 3.31
N ASP A 114 3.46 -16.78 4.25
CA ASP A 114 2.82 -16.41 5.49
C ASP A 114 2.31 -14.98 5.41
N LEU A 115 1.02 -14.75 5.71
CA LEU A 115 0.46 -13.45 6.00
C LEU A 115 0.57 -13.21 7.50
N THR A 116 1.38 -12.24 7.88
CA THR A 116 1.68 -11.96 9.29
C THR A 116 1.27 -10.55 9.66
N GLU A 117 0.85 -10.33 10.90
CA GLU A 117 0.55 -9.00 11.41
C GLU A 117 1.20 -8.77 12.78
N ALA A 118 2.14 -7.83 12.83
CA ALA A 118 2.77 -7.38 14.06
C ALA A 118 1.90 -6.31 14.76
N GLY A 119 2.09 -6.18 16.08
CA GLY A 119 1.39 -5.16 16.87
C GLY A 119 0.04 -5.61 17.44
N THR A 120 -0.57 -4.72 18.22
CA THR A 120 -1.78 -5.00 19.00
C THR A 120 -3.08 -4.76 18.21
N GLN A 121 -3.07 -3.78 17.28
CA GLN A 121 -4.24 -3.51 16.43
C GLN A 121 -4.21 -4.43 15.21
N LYS A 122 -5.08 -5.42 15.21
CA LYS A 122 -5.22 -6.40 14.12
C LYS A 122 -6.17 -5.88 13.05
N ARG A 123 -5.64 -5.57 11.84
CA ARG A 123 -6.40 -5.02 10.71
C ARG A 123 -6.07 -5.68 9.37
N LEU A 124 -5.18 -6.67 9.35
CA LEU A 124 -4.95 -7.52 8.20
C LEU A 124 -6.30 -8.11 7.76
N ALA A 125 -6.65 -7.98 6.49
CA ALA A 125 -7.90 -8.48 5.96
C ALA A 125 -7.65 -9.39 4.77
N VAL A 126 -8.29 -10.55 4.79
CA VAL A 126 -8.24 -11.57 3.76
C VAL A 126 -9.66 -11.89 3.35
N TYR A 127 -9.89 -11.89 2.05
CA TYR A 127 -11.16 -12.24 1.43
C TYR A 127 -10.94 -13.40 0.48
N ILE A 128 -11.91 -14.30 0.40
CA ILE A 128 -11.98 -15.33 -0.63
C ILE A 128 -13.28 -15.09 -1.36
N VAL A 129 -13.20 -14.74 -2.63
CA VAL A 129 -14.33 -14.28 -3.44
C VAL A 129 -14.22 -14.82 -4.87
N ARG A 130 -15.35 -14.83 -5.60
CA ARG A 130 -15.40 -15.21 -7.03
C ARG A 130 -15.11 -14.02 -7.93
N ASP A 131 -15.43 -12.80 -7.47
CA ASP A 131 -15.10 -11.55 -8.15
C ASP A 131 -14.38 -10.63 -7.13
N PRO A 132 -13.19 -10.09 -7.44
CA PRO A 132 -12.52 -9.11 -6.59
C PRO A 132 -13.38 -7.89 -6.26
N HIS A 133 -14.36 -7.53 -7.13
CA HIS A 133 -15.27 -6.42 -6.88
C HIS A 133 -16.31 -6.70 -5.77
N ASP A 134 -16.46 -7.96 -5.36
CA ASP A 134 -17.25 -8.31 -4.16
C ASP A 134 -16.56 -7.83 -2.87
N VAL A 135 -15.27 -7.48 -2.93
CA VAL A 135 -14.55 -6.88 -1.80
C VAL A 135 -14.95 -5.41 -1.66
N PRO A 136 -15.60 -4.99 -0.55
CA PRO A 136 -16.17 -3.63 -0.43
C PRO A 136 -15.13 -2.50 -0.58
N GLY A 137 -13.87 -2.80 -0.26
CA GLY A 137 -12.76 -1.88 -0.43
C GLY A 137 -12.36 -1.68 -1.89
N ILE A 138 -12.41 -2.74 -2.70
CA ILE A 138 -12.08 -2.71 -4.13
C ILE A 138 -13.22 -2.06 -4.92
N ALA A 139 -14.46 -2.44 -4.65
CA ALA A 139 -15.65 -1.91 -5.36
C ALA A 139 -15.74 -0.37 -5.36
N ARG A 140 -15.08 0.29 -4.42
CA ARG A 140 -15.12 1.76 -4.27
C ARG A 140 -13.81 2.45 -4.65
N LEU A 141 -12.84 1.73 -5.20
CA LEU A 141 -11.58 2.34 -5.59
C LEU A 141 -11.78 3.34 -6.73
N GLY A 142 -11.12 4.48 -6.59
CA GLY A 142 -10.97 5.44 -7.68
C GLY A 142 -9.93 4.97 -8.68
N ILE A 143 -9.45 5.91 -9.48
CA ILE A 143 -8.50 5.60 -10.56
C ILE A 143 -7.15 5.15 -10.02
N ASP A 144 -6.54 4.17 -10.68
CA ASP A 144 -5.17 3.76 -10.42
C ASP A 144 -4.20 4.77 -11.05
N PRO A 145 -3.30 5.38 -10.26
CA PRO A 145 -2.41 6.41 -10.77
C PRO A 145 -1.29 5.89 -11.70
N LEU A 146 -1.14 4.57 -11.84
CA LEU A 146 -0.21 3.96 -12.81
C LEU A 146 -0.92 3.46 -14.08
N ALA A 147 -2.25 3.52 -14.12
CA ALA A 147 -3.03 3.12 -15.30
C ALA A 147 -2.95 4.17 -16.41
N PRO A 148 -3.01 3.77 -17.70
CA PRO A 148 -2.99 4.70 -18.83
C PRO A 148 -4.13 5.72 -18.81
N GLU A 149 -5.26 5.38 -18.19
CA GLU A 149 -6.44 6.23 -18.06
C GLU A 149 -6.25 7.37 -17.06
N PHE A 150 -5.24 7.30 -16.18
CA PHE A 150 -4.88 8.39 -15.29
C PHE A 150 -4.12 9.47 -16.05
N THR A 151 -4.83 10.48 -16.51
CA THR A 151 -4.30 11.62 -17.26
C THR A 151 -4.28 12.89 -16.43
N VAL A 152 -3.61 13.93 -16.92
CA VAL A 152 -3.61 15.25 -16.29
C VAL A 152 -5.03 15.82 -16.19
N ASP A 153 -5.89 15.57 -17.19
CA ASP A 153 -7.28 16.04 -17.20
C ASP A 153 -8.14 15.31 -16.16
N VAL A 154 -7.92 14.01 -15.99
CA VAL A 154 -8.58 13.22 -14.94
C VAL A 154 -8.17 13.76 -13.56
N LEU A 155 -6.88 13.99 -13.32
CA LEU A 155 -6.41 14.60 -12.07
C LEU A 155 -7.01 16.00 -11.86
N ALA A 156 -7.06 16.83 -12.89
CA ALA A 156 -7.67 18.14 -12.84
C ALA A 156 -9.15 18.06 -12.42
N GLY A 157 -9.90 17.12 -13.00
CA GLY A 157 -11.31 16.87 -12.65
C GLY A 157 -11.51 16.46 -11.19
N LEU A 158 -10.64 15.62 -10.64
CA LEU A 158 -10.69 15.19 -9.22
C LEU A 158 -10.40 16.35 -8.24
N LEU A 159 -9.59 17.31 -8.66
CA LEU A 159 -9.16 18.45 -7.85
C LEU A 159 -10.11 19.65 -8.00
N ALA A 160 -10.77 19.80 -9.14
CA ALA A 160 -11.61 20.96 -9.45
C ALA A 160 -12.75 21.14 -8.44
N GLY A 161 -12.88 22.34 -7.89
CA GLY A 161 -13.93 22.67 -6.92
C GLY A 161 -13.84 21.94 -5.58
N ASN A 162 -12.85 21.08 -5.38
CA ASN A 162 -12.70 20.31 -4.15
C ASN A 162 -12.14 21.20 -3.03
N ARG A 163 -12.90 21.34 -1.94
CA ARG A 163 -12.54 22.17 -0.77
C ARG A 163 -11.57 21.50 0.18
N SER A 164 -11.35 20.19 0.02
CA SER A 164 -10.40 19.44 0.85
C SER A 164 -8.96 19.87 0.56
N GLN A 165 -8.08 19.64 1.51
CA GLN A 165 -6.64 19.80 1.27
C GLN A 165 -6.17 18.81 0.19
N VAL A 166 -5.21 19.23 -0.64
CA VAL A 166 -4.66 18.39 -1.72
C VAL A 166 -4.18 17.03 -1.22
N LYS A 167 -3.53 16.99 -0.04
CA LYS A 167 -3.14 15.71 0.58
C LYS A 167 -4.34 14.81 0.89
N GLY A 168 -5.46 15.40 1.28
CA GLY A 168 -6.71 14.65 1.54
C GLY A 168 -7.19 13.93 0.28
N VAL A 169 -7.25 14.63 -0.85
CA VAL A 169 -7.64 14.07 -2.14
C VAL A 169 -6.67 12.98 -2.59
N LEU A 170 -5.36 13.21 -2.47
CA LEU A 170 -4.33 12.23 -2.84
C LEU A 170 -4.44 10.93 -2.02
N THR A 171 -4.87 10.99 -0.76
CA THR A 171 -4.97 9.81 0.11
C THR A 171 -6.34 9.15 0.14
N ASP A 172 -7.33 9.76 -0.50
CA ASP A 172 -8.68 9.20 -0.63
C ASP A 172 -8.68 8.09 -1.68
N GLN A 173 -8.89 6.87 -1.22
CA GLN A 173 -8.85 5.70 -2.10
C GLN A 173 -10.02 5.67 -3.10
N THR A 174 -11.07 6.45 -2.88
CA THR A 174 -12.19 6.60 -3.82
C THR A 174 -11.89 7.62 -4.93
N CYS A 175 -10.84 8.42 -4.77
CA CYS A 175 -10.34 9.35 -5.78
C CYS A 175 -9.15 8.72 -6.52
N ILE A 176 -8.06 8.41 -5.79
CA ILE A 176 -6.82 7.86 -6.33
C ILE A 176 -6.47 6.60 -5.55
N ALA A 177 -6.53 5.46 -6.22
CA ALA A 177 -6.27 4.17 -5.61
C ALA A 177 -4.77 3.99 -5.32
N GLY A 178 -4.44 3.44 -4.15
CA GLY A 178 -3.07 3.02 -3.85
C GLY A 178 -2.18 4.06 -3.17
N LEU A 179 -2.38 5.37 -3.38
CA LEU A 179 -1.64 6.39 -2.64
C LEU A 179 -2.03 6.40 -1.16
N GLY A 180 -1.03 6.57 -0.31
CA GLY A 180 -1.24 6.67 1.12
C GLY A 180 -0.46 7.83 1.74
N ASN A 181 -0.25 7.74 3.05
CA ASN A 181 0.35 8.82 3.80
C ASN A 181 1.81 9.08 3.40
N ALA A 182 2.59 8.01 3.15
CA ALA A 182 4.01 8.17 2.83
C ALA A 182 4.20 8.80 1.45
N TYR A 183 3.65 8.18 0.43
CA TYR A 183 3.88 8.67 -0.93
C TYR A 183 3.16 10.00 -1.21
N SER A 184 2.08 10.34 -0.52
CA SER A 184 1.51 11.68 -0.63
C SER A 184 2.40 12.77 -0.03
N ASP A 185 3.17 12.48 1.03
CA ASP A 185 4.20 13.40 1.54
C ASP A 185 5.32 13.60 0.51
N GLU A 186 5.81 12.49 -0.07
CA GLU A 186 6.88 12.51 -1.08
C GLU A 186 6.47 13.27 -2.35
N VAL A 187 5.28 13.00 -2.88
CA VAL A 187 4.74 13.70 -4.07
C VAL A 187 4.60 15.19 -3.81
N LEU A 188 4.03 15.58 -2.68
CA LEU A 188 3.85 17.00 -2.35
C LEU A 188 5.18 17.72 -2.11
N TRP A 189 6.17 17.03 -1.55
CA TRP A 189 7.53 17.56 -1.42
C TRP A 189 8.21 17.71 -2.78
N GLU A 190 8.04 16.73 -3.68
CA GLU A 190 8.62 16.78 -5.03
C GLU A 190 8.12 18.00 -5.79
N VAL A 191 6.83 18.27 -5.78
CA VAL A 191 6.21 19.44 -6.44
C VAL A 191 6.49 20.75 -5.70
N GLY A 192 6.86 20.71 -4.41
CA GLY A 192 6.96 21.92 -3.57
C GLY A 192 5.62 22.49 -3.15
N LEU A 193 4.58 21.65 -3.05
CA LEU A 193 3.24 22.10 -2.64
C LEU A 193 3.00 21.86 -1.16
N SER A 194 2.39 22.87 -0.51
CA SER A 194 1.92 22.72 0.86
C SER A 194 0.87 21.61 0.96
N PRO A 195 0.99 20.66 1.91
CA PRO A 195 -0.03 19.63 2.12
C PRO A 195 -1.39 20.20 2.55
N PHE A 196 -1.43 21.45 3.03
CA PHE A 196 -2.64 22.16 3.44
C PHE A 196 -3.28 23.00 2.33
N LYS A 197 -2.63 23.12 1.16
CA LYS A 197 -3.22 23.86 0.03
C LYS A 197 -4.56 23.24 -0.35
N PRO A 198 -5.66 24.02 -0.44
CA PRO A 198 -6.94 23.51 -0.93
C PRO A 198 -6.80 22.99 -2.36
N ALA A 199 -7.35 21.81 -2.64
CA ALA A 199 -7.20 21.15 -3.93
C ALA A 199 -7.77 21.99 -5.08
N GLY A 200 -8.94 22.62 -4.88
CA GLY A 200 -9.58 23.48 -5.86
C GLY A 200 -8.86 24.82 -6.13
N ASN A 201 -7.82 25.14 -5.35
CA ASN A 201 -7.01 26.37 -5.54
C ASN A 201 -5.69 26.08 -6.28
N LEU A 202 -5.51 24.88 -6.81
CA LEU A 202 -4.35 24.55 -7.64
C LEU A 202 -4.52 25.18 -9.02
N THR A 203 -3.45 25.81 -9.53
CA THR A 203 -3.41 26.29 -10.91
C THR A 203 -3.24 25.13 -11.89
N ALA A 204 -3.55 25.33 -13.17
CA ALA A 204 -3.29 24.32 -14.20
C ALA A 204 -1.82 23.87 -14.21
N SER A 205 -0.88 24.78 -13.99
CA SER A 205 0.54 24.47 -13.87
C SER A 205 0.85 23.63 -12.63
N ASP A 206 0.21 23.90 -11.48
CA ASP A 206 0.36 23.06 -10.28
C ASP A 206 -0.16 21.64 -10.53
N VAL A 207 -1.30 21.51 -11.21
CA VAL A 207 -1.90 20.21 -11.53
C VAL A 207 -1.00 19.41 -12.47
N ALA A 208 -0.46 20.04 -13.52
CA ALA A 208 0.46 19.38 -14.44
C ALA A 208 1.73 18.87 -13.72
N ARG A 209 2.34 19.70 -12.87
CA ARG A 209 3.50 19.29 -12.06
C ARG A 209 3.17 18.20 -11.06
N LEU A 210 2.00 18.26 -10.44
CA LEU A 210 1.52 17.25 -9.49
C LEU A 210 1.32 15.90 -10.19
N TYR A 211 0.74 15.91 -11.39
CA TYR A 211 0.58 14.71 -12.22
C TYR A 211 1.93 14.04 -12.51
N LEU A 212 2.90 14.80 -13.00
CA LEU A 212 4.24 14.29 -13.29
C LEU A 212 4.94 13.75 -12.04
N ALA A 213 4.81 14.44 -10.90
CA ALA A 213 5.41 13.99 -9.65
C ALA A 213 4.74 12.72 -9.10
N ILE A 214 3.44 12.53 -9.28
CA ILE A 214 2.76 11.28 -8.91
C ILE A 214 3.37 10.10 -9.71
N ASP A 215 3.48 10.25 -11.03
CA ASP A 215 4.05 9.22 -11.89
C ASP A 215 5.52 8.92 -11.54
N GLU A 216 6.36 9.96 -11.46
CA GLU A 216 7.79 9.83 -11.16
C GLU A 216 8.05 9.18 -9.80
N VAL A 217 7.39 9.65 -8.74
CA VAL A 217 7.59 9.14 -7.37
C VAL A 217 7.13 7.70 -7.26
N LEU A 218 5.99 7.34 -7.84
CA LEU A 218 5.46 5.97 -7.74
C LEU A 218 6.25 5.00 -8.60
N ARG A 219 6.50 5.32 -9.89
CA ARG A 219 7.29 4.45 -10.78
C ARG A 219 8.73 4.33 -10.29
N GLY A 220 9.32 5.42 -9.81
CA GLY A 220 10.65 5.38 -9.21
C GLY A 220 10.73 4.47 -8.00
N ALA A 221 9.69 4.44 -7.14
CA ALA A 221 9.62 3.53 -6.01
C ALA A 221 9.44 2.06 -6.44
N VAL A 222 8.62 1.79 -7.45
CA VAL A 222 8.45 0.45 -8.02
C VAL A 222 9.77 -0.03 -8.62
N ALA A 223 10.44 0.79 -9.44
CA ALA A 223 11.69 0.44 -10.08
C ALA A 223 12.83 0.13 -9.09
N ARG A 224 12.93 0.90 -7.98
CA ARG A 224 13.92 0.60 -6.93
C ARG A 224 13.66 -0.72 -6.21
N ALA A 225 12.42 -1.16 -6.19
CA ALA A 225 12.00 -2.40 -5.54
C ALA A 225 11.99 -3.62 -6.49
N GLU A 226 12.27 -3.41 -7.78
CA GLU A 226 12.30 -4.46 -8.79
C GLU A 226 13.35 -5.52 -8.45
N GLY A 227 12.98 -6.79 -8.57
CA GLY A 227 13.86 -7.94 -8.26
C GLY A 227 14.15 -8.16 -6.77
N LEU A 228 13.64 -7.31 -5.87
CA LEU A 228 13.85 -7.50 -4.44
C LEU A 228 12.96 -8.59 -3.87
N ALA A 229 13.51 -9.38 -2.96
CA ALA A 229 12.73 -10.34 -2.19
C ALA A 229 11.70 -9.62 -1.30
N ALA A 230 10.54 -10.23 -1.07
CA ALA A 230 9.46 -9.66 -0.26
C ALA A 230 9.91 -9.18 1.14
N LYS A 231 10.95 -9.80 1.73
CA LYS A 231 11.51 -9.41 3.03
C LYS A 231 12.24 -8.05 3.00
N ASP A 232 12.79 -7.65 1.85
CA ASP A 232 13.69 -6.51 1.70
C ASP A 232 12.93 -5.21 1.32
N LEU A 233 11.70 -5.32 0.82
CA LEU A 233 10.88 -4.19 0.37
C LEU A 233 10.63 -3.13 1.45
N LYS A 234 10.57 -3.52 2.74
CA LYS A 234 10.41 -2.53 3.84
C LYS A 234 11.66 -1.68 4.05
N ALA A 235 12.83 -2.28 3.90
CA ALA A 235 14.10 -1.57 4.06
C ALA A 235 14.32 -0.62 2.88
N GLU A 236 14.03 -1.09 1.65
CA GLU A 236 14.07 -0.26 0.44
C GLU A 236 13.16 0.96 0.57
N LYS A 237 11.87 0.76 0.92
CA LYS A 237 10.96 1.88 1.16
C LYS A 237 11.55 2.91 2.11
N LYS A 238 12.05 2.46 3.27
CA LYS A 238 12.60 3.36 4.30
C LYS A 238 13.79 4.17 3.77
N SER A 239 14.67 3.57 3.00
CA SER A 239 15.84 4.24 2.42
C SER A 239 15.48 5.20 1.29
N GLY A 240 14.43 4.91 0.52
CA GLY A 240 13.98 5.72 -0.61
C GLY A 240 13.16 6.96 -0.25
N LEU A 241 12.65 7.07 1.00
CA LEU A 241 11.85 8.23 1.43
C LEU A 241 12.72 9.45 1.72
N ARG A 242 12.27 10.62 1.27
CA ARG A 242 12.98 11.92 1.34
C ARG A 242 12.50 12.81 2.49
N VAL A 243 11.19 12.81 2.78
CA VAL A 243 10.59 13.58 3.88
C VAL A 243 9.76 12.72 4.84
N HIS A 244 9.02 11.73 4.33
CA HIS A 244 8.20 10.88 5.19
C HIS A 244 9.07 10.05 6.15
N ALA A 245 8.67 10.00 7.44
CA ALA A 245 9.43 9.38 8.53
C ALA A 245 10.84 9.98 8.75
N ARG A 246 11.08 11.24 8.34
CA ARG A 246 12.37 11.93 8.46
C ARG A 246 12.30 13.20 9.30
N THR A 247 11.31 13.32 10.16
CA THR A 247 11.15 14.45 11.10
C THR A 247 12.43 14.71 11.86
N GLY A 248 12.87 15.98 11.89
CA GLY A 248 14.11 16.40 12.57
C GLY A 248 15.40 16.21 11.74
N LEU A 249 15.32 15.52 10.59
CA LEU A 249 16.46 15.36 9.69
C LEU A 249 16.51 16.48 8.64
N PRO A 250 17.68 16.75 8.05
CA PRO A 250 17.80 17.74 6.99
C PRO A 250 17.05 17.30 5.72
N CYS A 251 16.38 18.26 5.09
CA CYS A 251 15.76 18.10 3.78
C CYS A 251 16.85 17.86 2.73
N PRO A 252 16.75 16.81 1.89
CA PRO A 252 17.80 16.51 0.91
C PRO A 252 17.91 17.55 -0.20
N ARG A 253 16.90 18.43 -0.39
CA ARG A 253 16.89 19.48 -1.41
C ARG A 253 17.51 20.81 -0.93
N CYS A 254 17.14 21.27 0.29
CA CYS A 254 17.53 22.59 0.76
C CYS A 254 18.26 22.63 2.10
N GLY A 255 18.43 21.49 2.78
CA GLY A 255 19.09 21.39 4.07
C GLY A 255 18.24 21.81 5.30
N ASP A 256 17.08 22.45 5.11
CA ASP A 256 16.19 22.82 6.21
C ASP A 256 15.63 21.58 6.92
N THR A 257 15.22 21.75 8.17
CA THR A 257 14.73 20.64 8.99
C THR A 257 13.34 20.19 8.55
N VAL A 258 13.19 18.90 8.20
CA VAL A 258 11.89 18.28 7.94
C VAL A 258 11.02 18.34 9.20
N ARG A 259 9.80 18.85 9.08
CA ARG A 259 8.84 19.00 10.17
C ARG A 259 7.67 18.05 10.04
N GLU A 260 6.97 17.86 11.14
CA GLU A 260 5.79 17.03 11.24
C GLU A 260 4.60 17.83 11.75
N VAL A 261 3.42 17.55 11.18
CA VAL A 261 2.13 17.94 11.78
C VAL A 261 1.37 16.67 12.11
N SER A 262 0.84 16.60 13.32
CA SER A 262 0.11 15.43 13.81
C SER A 262 -1.38 15.69 13.95
N PHE A 263 -2.16 14.67 13.52
CA PHE A 263 -3.63 14.65 13.60
C PHE A 263 -4.05 13.35 14.26
N ALA A 264 -4.61 13.39 15.45
CA ALA A 264 -5.12 12.20 16.14
C ALA A 264 -4.25 10.93 15.94
N ALA A 265 -4.56 10.11 14.92
CA ALA A 265 -3.85 8.86 14.62
C ALA A 265 -2.96 8.92 13.36
N LYS A 266 -2.81 10.08 12.73
CA LYS A 266 -2.01 10.28 11.51
C LYS A 266 -1.07 11.45 11.70
N SER A 267 0.07 11.43 11.02
CA SER A 267 0.98 12.56 10.88
C SER A 267 1.34 12.75 9.41
N LEU A 268 1.75 13.93 9.03
CA LEU A 268 2.35 14.24 7.75
C LEU A 268 3.72 14.88 7.98
N GLN A 269 4.63 14.66 7.05
CA GLN A 269 5.94 15.27 7.07
C GLN A 269 6.11 16.18 5.86
N TYR A 270 6.82 17.28 6.05
CA TYR A 270 7.04 18.29 5.01
C TYR A 270 8.32 19.08 5.29
N CYS A 271 8.87 19.73 4.26
CA CYS A 271 9.94 20.69 4.40
C CYS A 271 9.37 22.13 4.35
N PRO A 272 9.52 22.95 5.41
CA PRO A 272 8.98 24.31 5.42
C PRO A 272 9.50 25.17 4.26
N THR A 273 10.80 25.18 4.04
CA THR A 273 11.43 26.00 2.97
C THR A 273 10.95 25.59 1.58
N CYS A 274 10.86 24.26 1.29
CA CYS A 274 10.47 23.80 -0.04
C CYS A 274 8.97 23.92 -0.32
N GLN A 275 8.11 23.86 0.70
CA GLN A 275 6.67 23.67 0.53
C GLN A 275 5.79 24.77 1.10
N THR A 276 6.32 25.65 1.98
CA THR A 276 5.54 26.66 2.68
C THR A 276 6.28 27.99 2.85
N ASP A 277 7.24 28.30 1.99
CA ASP A 277 8.03 29.55 2.00
C ASP A 277 8.66 29.83 3.38
N GLY A 278 9.17 28.78 4.04
CA GLY A 278 9.76 28.84 5.38
C GLY A 278 8.75 28.94 6.54
N LYS A 279 7.45 29.00 6.27
CA LYS A 279 6.42 29.16 7.30
C LYS A 279 6.02 27.79 7.89
N PRO A 280 6.13 27.59 9.21
CA PRO A 280 5.65 26.36 9.85
C PRO A 280 4.13 26.23 9.71
N LEU A 281 3.68 25.01 9.38
CA LEU A 281 2.26 24.68 9.42
C LEU A 281 1.77 24.56 10.86
N ALA A 282 0.52 24.99 11.12
CA ALA A 282 -0.09 24.89 12.44
C ALA A 282 -0.28 23.41 12.85
N ASP A 283 0.28 23.02 13.98
CA ASP A 283 0.03 21.73 14.62
C ASP A 283 -1.02 21.91 15.72
N ARG A 284 -2.15 21.19 15.62
CA ARG A 284 -3.24 21.25 16.59
C ARG A 284 -2.83 20.78 18.00
N ARG A 285 -1.76 20.01 18.13
CA ARG A 285 -1.22 19.62 19.45
C ARG A 285 -0.60 20.81 20.16
N LEU A 286 0.16 21.63 19.43
CA LEU A 286 0.79 22.82 20.00
C LEU A 286 -0.25 23.90 20.36
N SER A 287 -1.31 24.05 19.57
CA SER A 287 -2.40 25.02 19.85
C SER A 287 -3.25 24.67 21.07
N ARG A 288 -3.23 23.41 21.56
CA ARG A 288 -3.90 23.00 22.79
C ARG A 288 -3.03 23.19 24.04
N LEU A 289 -1.72 23.31 23.89
CA LEU A 289 -0.78 23.57 24.99
C LEU A 289 -0.58 25.06 25.27
N LEU A 290 -1.09 25.93 24.37
CA LEU A 290 -1.01 27.39 24.46
C LEU A 290 -2.34 28.05 24.89
N LYS A 291 -3.30 27.26 25.39
CA LYS A 291 -4.56 27.74 25.98
C LYS A 291 -4.56 27.52 27.48
#